data_ee8b77501683efb876079b2d242e2960
#
_entry.id   ee8b77501683efb876079b2d242e2960
#
_cell.length_a   1.000
_cell.length_b   1.000
_cell.length_c   1.000
_cell.angle_alpha   90.00
_cell.angle_beta   90.00
_cell.angle_gamma   90.00
#
_symmetry.space_group_name_H-M   'P 1'
#
loop_
_entity.id
_entity.type
_entity.pdbx_description
1 polymer ?
#
loop_
_entity_poly.entity_id
_entity_poly.type
_entity_poly.pdbx_seq_one_letter_code
_entity_poly.pdbx_strand_id
1 'polypeptide(L)'
;MCKLKGMVVWLPTIISLIGLLGGIYVAGKMVLAEAKVVGATTAILRPLTEKEILQLYLFEAVKYDVQKYNLLKRIITCESRWDIMAYNKKSGDYGLFQINEKWWDKKAKELGFENYKDDWKENIQLGIWIYENYGKKPWNWSRTCWK
;
A
#
# COMPACT_ATOMS: atom_id res chain seq x y z
N MET A 1 43.28 31.54 -4.41
CA MET A 1 42.12 32.37 -4.01
C MET A 1 40.99 32.10 -4.98
N CYS A 2 40.11 31.20 -4.67
CA CYS A 2 38.93 30.89 -5.46
C CYS A 2 37.69 31.39 -4.70
N LYS A 3 37.00 32.36 -5.29
CA LYS A 3 35.84 33.03 -4.70
C LYS A 3 34.62 32.14 -4.73
N LEU A 4 34.18 31.66 -3.59
CA LEU A 4 32.84 31.20 -3.38
C LEU A 4 31.85 32.39 -3.41
N LYS A 5 31.32 32.68 -4.58
CA LYS A 5 30.14 33.55 -4.75
C LYS A 5 29.06 32.73 -5.46
N GLY A 6 27.99 32.43 -4.80
CA GLY A 6 26.82 31.94 -5.50
C GLY A 6 25.91 30.90 -4.80
N MET A 7 25.96 30.77 -3.48
CA MET A 7 25.16 29.71 -2.82
C MET A 7 24.24 30.18 -1.69
N VAL A 8 23.88 31.45 -1.67
CA VAL A 8 23.04 32.00 -0.57
C VAL A 8 21.66 32.47 -1.03
N VAL A 9 21.39 32.50 -2.35
CA VAL A 9 20.15 33.12 -2.86
C VAL A 9 18.97 32.13 -3.02
N TRP A 10 19.19 30.82 -2.87
CA TRP A 10 18.16 29.82 -3.14
C TRP A 10 17.41 29.30 -1.92
N LEU A 11 17.89 29.52 -0.69
CA LEU A 11 17.21 29.05 0.52
C LEU A 11 15.85 29.73 0.82
N PRO A 12 15.68 31.04 0.61
CA PRO A 12 14.38 31.66 0.91
C PRO A 12 13.26 31.23 -0.04
N THR A 13 13.60 30.97 -1.32
CA THR A 13 12.61 30.56 -2.33
C THR A 13 12.15 29.12 -2.15
N ILE A 14 13.01 28.21 -1.70
CA ILE A 14 12.62 26.83 -1.40
C ILE A 14 11.71 26.76 -0.16
N ILE A 15 12.01 27.53 0.87
CA ILE A 15 11.17 27.60 2.08
C ILE A 15 9.81 28.23 1.76
N SER A 16 9.76 29.21 0.88
CA SER A 16 8.51 29.83 0.44
C SER A 16 7.65 28.89 -0.42
N LEU A 17 8.27 28.06 -1.28
CA LEU A 17 7.54 27.06 -2.05
C LEU A 17 6.97 25.92 -1.20
N ILE A 18 7.72 25.49 -0.18
CA ILE A 18 7.25 24.47 0.77
C ILE A 18 6.09 25.00 1.62
N GLY A 19 6.13 26.28 1.98
CA GLY A 19 5.03 26.93 2.68
C GLY A 19 3.74 27.05 1.87
N LEU A 20 3.83 27.16 0.54
CA LEU A 20 2.68 27.21 -0.37
C LEU A 20 2.06 25.83 -0.66
N LEU A 21 2.84 24.75 -0.59
CA LEU A 21 2.37 23.40 -0.83
C LEU A 21 1.90 22.69 0.45
N GLY A 22 1.96 23.35 1.61
CA GLY A 22 1.34 22.86 2.86
C GLY A 22 1.85 21.51 3.36
N GLY A 23 3.06 21.09 2.96
CA GLY A 23 3.60 19.80 3.32
C GLY A 23 4.68 19.88 4.38
N ILE A 24 4.36 19.58 5.64
CA ILE A 24 5.38 19.28 6.67
C ILE A 24 5.59 17.78 6.70
N TYR A 25 6.78 17.37 6.35
CA TYR A 25 7.20 15.97 6.45
C TYR A 25 7.63 15.69 7.89
N VAL A 26 6.84 14.93 8.63
CA VAL A 26 7.25 14.37 9.92
C VAL A 26 7.39 12.86 9.75
N ALA A 27 8.57 12.36 10.08
CA ALA A 27 8.96 10.96 9.88
C ALA A 27 7.92 9.97 10.42
N GLY A 28 7.41 9.16 9.53
CA GLY A 28 6.65 7.96 9.84
C GLY A 28 5.17 8.20 10.16
N LYS A 29 4.30 8.06 9.17
CA LYS A 29 2.84 7.88 9.25
C LYS A 29 1.92 9.10 9.15
N MET A 30 2.32 10.20 8.53
CA MET A 30 1.38 11.28 8.23
C MET A 30 1.28 11.50 6.72
N VAL A 31 0.10 11.40 6.17
CA VAL A 31 -0.21 11.83 4.80
C VAL A 31 -1.00 13.13 4.89
N LEU A 32 -0.56 14.12 4.12
CA LEU A 32 -1.28 15.37 3.98
C LEU A 32 -2.53 15.14 3.14
N ALA A 33 -3.69 15.37 3.73
CA ALA A 33 -4.88 15.60 2.94
C ALA A 33 -4.75 16.99 2.32
N GLU A 34 -4.86 17.10 0.99
CA GLU A 34 -4.83 18.38 0.30
C GLU A 34 -5.92 19.31 0.85
N ALA A 35 -5.49 20.43 1.42
CA ALA A 35 -6.39 21.50 1.79
C ALA A 35 -6.79 22.25 0.52
N LYS A 36 -8.01 22.05 0.05
CA LYS A 36 -8.60 22.87 -1.00
C LYS A 36 -8.87 24.24 -0.43
N VAL A 37 -8.04 25.22 -0.79
CA VAL A 37 -8.19 26.61 -0.34
C VAL A 37 -9.38 27.24 -1.08
N VAL A 38 -10.56 27.05 -0.54
CA VAL A 38 -11.70 27.98 -0.77
C VAL A 38 -12.42 28.09 0.58
N GLY A 39 -12.09 29.12 1.37
CA GLY A 39 -12.65 29.35 2.69
C GLY A 39 -11.99 28.45 3.74
N ALA A 40 -11.33 29.06 4.70
CA ALA A 40 -10.49 28.44 5.72
C ALA A 40 -11.12 27.20 6.38
N THR A 41 -10.91 26.05 5.79
CA THR A 41 -11.16 24.76 6.44
C THR A 41 -9.79 24.23 6.87
N THR A 42 -9.49 24.34 8.14
CA THR A 42 -8.35 23.65 8.75
C THR A 42 -8.52 22.17 8.52
N ALA A 43 -7.73 21.60 7.61
CA ALA A 43 -7.68 20.16 7.44
C ALA A 43 -7.18 19.56 8.75
N ILE A 44 -8.00 18.77 9.43
CA ILE A 44 -7.60 18.05 10.63
C ILE A 44 -6.72 16.89 10.16
N LEU A 45 -5.41 17.02 10.35
CA LEU A 45 -4.45 15.95 10.11
C LEU A 45 -4.65 14.90 11.21
N ARG A 46 -5.04 13.70 10.81
CA ARG A 46 -5.09 12.54 11.70
C ARG A 46 -4.09 11.47 11.25
N PRO A 47 -3.57 10.66 12.16
CA PRO A 47 -2.77 9.51 11.74
C PRO A 47 -3.61 8.55 10.89
N LEU A 48 -2.97 7.93 9.91
CA LEU A 48 -3.60 6.88 9.12
C LEU A 48 -3.91 5.67 9.99
N THR A 49 -5.05 5.06 9.73
CA THR A 49 -5.38 3.75 10.28
C THR A 49 -4.52 2.68 9.60
N GLU A 50 -4.32 1.54 10.27
CA GLU A 50 -3.61 0.41 9.70
C GLU A 50 -4.16 0.02 8.32
N LYS A 51 -5.48 -0.08 8.19
CA LYS A 51 -6.13 -0.38 6.92
C LYS A 51 -5.82 0.63 5.82
N GLU A 52 -5.76 1.92 6.14
CA GLU A 52 -5.40 2.96 5.17
C GLU A 52 -3.94 2.82 4.72
N ILE A 53 -3.04 2.46 5.62
CA ILE A 53 -1.63 2.18 5.30
C ILE A 53 -1.53 1.00 4.33
N LEU A 54 -2.25 -0.10 4.60
CA LEU A 54 -2.29 -1.28 3.74
C LEU A 54 -2.85 -0.95 2.35
N GLN A 55 -3.90 -0.13 2.30
CA GLN A 55 -4.51 0.29 1.03
C GLN A 55 -3.59 1.19 0.20
N LEU A 56 -2.87 2.11 0.84
CA LEU A 56 -1.88 2.95 0.16
C LEU A 56 -0.73 2.09 -0.40
N TYR A 57 -0.22 1.17 0.39
CA TYR A 57 0.81 0.25 -0.07
C TYR A 57 0.34 -0.59 -1.26
N LEU A 58 -0.87 -1.15 -1.20
CA LEU A 58 -1.44 -1.89 -2.32
C LEU A 58 -1.53 -1.02 -3.58
N PHE A 59 -1.97 0.24 -3.44
CA PHE A 59 -2.11 1.17 -4.57
C PHE A 59 -0.76 1.49 -5.22
N GLU A 60 0.27 1.71 -4.41
CA GLU A 60 1.64 1.89 -4.88
C GLU A 60 2.19 0.61 -5.53
N ALA A 61 2.00 -0.55 -4.89
CA ALA A 61 2.49 -1.84 -5.38
C ALA A 61 1.91 -2.24 -6.75
N VAL A 62 0.67 -1.84 -7.05
CA VAL A 62 0.08 -2.00 -8.39
C VAL A 62 0.43 -0.85 -9.34
N LYS A 63 1.40 0.01 -9.00
CA LYS A 63 1.87 1.13 -9.82
C LYS A 63 0.74 2.10 -10.21
N TYR A 64 -0.12 2.42 -9.24
CA TYR A 64 -1.25 3.35 -9.39
C TYR A 64 -2.31 2.92 -10.42
N ASP A 65 -2.34 1.65 -10.84
CA ASP A 65 -3.40 1.09 -11.68
C ASP A 65 -4.70 1.01 -10.88
N VAL A 66 -5.60 1.96 -11.12
CA VAL A 66 -6.88 2.11 -10.40
C VAL A 66 -7.78 0.90 -10.57
N GLN A 67 -7.81 0.28 -11.75
CA GLN A 67 -8.68 -0.88 -12.02
C GLN A 67 -8.18 -2.11 -11.28
N LYS A 68 -6.88 -2.39 -11.36
CA LYS A 68 -6.22 -3.47 -10.63
C LYS A 68 -6.37 -3.27 -9.13
N TYR A 69 -6.08 -2.06 -8.63
CA TYR A 69 -6.25 -1.70 -7.23
C TYR A 69 -7.67 -2.00 -6.73
N ASN A 70 -8.70 -1.50 -7.42
CA ASN A 70 -10.08 -1.67 -7.00
C ASN A 70 -10.51 -3.14 -6.96
N LEU A 71 -10.03 -3.95 -7.89
CA LEU A 71 -10.28 -5.38 -7.88
C LEU A 71 -9.58 -6.08 -6.71
N LEU A 72 -8.28 -5.87 -6.54
CA LEU A 72 -7.50 -6.53 -5.48
C LEU A 72 -7.95 -6.07 -4.08
N LYS A 73 -8.31 -4.80 -3.93
CA LYS A 73 -8.94 -4.26 -2.72
C LYS A 73 -10.22 -5.03 -2.34
N ARG A 74 -11.08 -5.35 -3.31
CA ARG A 74 -12.28 -6.15 -3.06
C ARG A 74 -11.94 -7.58 -2.68
N ILE A 75 -10.96 -8.21 -3.37
CA ILE A 75 -10.49 -9.56 -3.03
C ILE A 75 -10.01 -9.58 -1.58
N ILE A 76 -9.07 -8.72 -1.18
CA ILE A 76 -8.56 -8.66 0.20
C ILE A 76 -9.71 -8.43 1.21
N THR A 77 -10.66 -7.55 0.88
CA THR A 77 -11.80 -7.31 1.76
C THR A 77 -12.64 -8.58 1.99
N CYS A 78 -12.78 -9.41 0.97
CA CYS A 78 -13.53 -10.66 1.05
C CYS A 78 -12.75 -11.79 1.71
N GLU A 79 -11.44 -11.84 1.50
CA GLU A 79 -10.57 -12.93 1.99
C GLU A 79 -10.23 -12.77 3.48
N SER A 80 -9.77 -11.58 3.88
CA SER A 80 -9.26 -11.35 5.24
C SER A 80 -9.92 -10.20 5.98
N ARG A 81 -10.74 -9.38 5.33
CA ARG A 81 -11.24 -8.10 5.85
C ARG A 81 -10.13 -7.14 6.27
N TRP A 82 -8.95 -7.26 5.65
CA TRP A 82 -7.72 -6.51 5.94
C TRP A 82 -7.01 -6.93 7.23
N ASP A 83 -7.30 -8.11 7.75
CA ASP A 83 -6.54 -8.70 8.86
C ASP A 83 -5.24 -9.28 8.33
N ILE A 84 -4.10 -8.68 8.74
CA ILE A 84 -2.76 -9.10 8.33
C ILE A 84 -2.36 -10.47 8.91
N MET A 85 -3.00 -10.87 10.02
CA MET A 85 -2.74 -12.14 10.72
C MET A 85 -3.79 -13.20 10.39
N ALA A 86 -4.67 -12.94 9.42
CA ALA A 86 -5.72 -13.88 9.04
C ALA A 86 -5.14 -15.24 8.68
N TYR A 87 -5.61 -16.29 9.35
CA TYR A 87 -5.20 -17.67 9.10
C TYR A 87 -6.39 -18.62 9.08
N ASN A 88 -6.58 -19.31 7.97
CA ASN A 88 -7.56 -20.37 7.86
C ASN A 88 -6.91 -21.74 8.13
N LYS A 89 -7.02 -22.23 9.36
CA LYS A 89 -6.41 -23.48 9.80
C LYS A 89 -6.86 -24.71 8.99
N LYS A 90 -8.07 -24.68 8.41
CA LYS A 90 -8.61 -25.85 7.66
C LYS A 90 -7.98 -25.99 6.29
N SER A 91 -7.73 -24.87 5.61
CA SER A 91 -7.20 -24.85 4.24
C SER A 91 -5.72 -24.50 4.17
N GLY A 92 -5.14 -23.90 5.20
CA GLY A 92 -3.76 -23.41 5.20
C GLY A 92 -3.59 -22.12 4.39
N ASP A 93 -4.55 -21.18 4.53
CA ASP A 93 -4.51 -19.90 3.83
C ASP A 93 -4.05 -18.80 4.78
N TYR A 94 -3.15 -17.93 4.32
CA TYR A 94 -2.47 -16.93 5.14
C TYR A 94 -2.63 -15.50 4.62
N GLY A 95 -2.79 -14.59 5.58
CA GLY A 95 -2.66 -13.14 5.42
C GLY A 95 -3.76 -12.50 4.59
N LEU A 96 -3.45 -11.31 4.09
CA LEU A 96 -4.41 -10.43 3.42
C LEU A 96 -5.11 -11.08 2.22
N PHE A 97 -4.35 -11.76 1.38
CA PHE A 97 -4.86 -12.44 0.18
C PHE A 97 -5.29 -13.89 0.41
N GLN A 98 -5.23 -14.39 1.67
CA GLN A 98 -5.49 -15.79 2.01
C GLN A 98 -4.75 -16.75 1.06
N ILE A 99 -3.43 -16.59 1.03
CA ILE A 99 -2.56 -17.36 0.14
C ILE A 99 -2.38 -18.76 0.70
N ASN A 100 -2.80 -19.77 -0.07
CA ASN A 100 -2.73 -21.17 0.32
C ASN A 100 -1.30 -21.71 0.29
N GLU A 101 -0.77 -22.16 1.43
CA GLU A 101 0.61 -22.65 1.55
C GLU A 101 0.89 -23.87 0.68
N LYS A 102 -0.06 -24.81 0.58
CA LYS A 102 0.10 -26.04 -0.19
C LYS A 102 0.38 -25.77 -1.68
N TRP A 103 -0.21 -24.69 -2.21
CA TRP A 103 -0.09 -24.34 -3.62
C TRP A 103 1.04 -23.35 -3.90
N TRP A 104 1.34 -22.46 -2.95
CA TRP A 104 2.18 -21.30 -3.23
C TRP A 104 3.50 -21.24 -2.46
N ASP A 105 3.70 -22.04 -1.40
CA ASP A 105 4.89 -21.95 -0.55
C ASP A 105 6.21 -22.15 -1.34
N LYS A 106 6.24 -23.16 -2.24
CA LYS A 106 7.39 -23.38 -3.10
C LYS A 106 7.65 -22.20 -4.04
N LYS A 107 6.59 -21.67 -4.66
CA LYS A 107 6.71 -20.54 -5.59
C LYS A 107 7.08 -19.26 -4.85
N ALA A 108 6.55 -19.03 -3.67
CA ALA A 108 6.91 -17.91 -2.81
C ALA A 108 8.42 -17.87 -2.53
N LYS A 109 8.98 -19.00 -2.13
CA LYS A 109 10.43 -19.15 -1.91
C LYS A 109 11.26 -18.89 -3.17
N GLU A 110 10.84 -19.42 -4.31
CA GLU A 110 11.50 -19.17 -5.60
C GLU A 110 11.52 -17.68 -5.99
N LEU A 111 10.53 -16.91 -5.53
CA LEU A 111 10.38 -15.48 -5.81
C LEU A 111 10.99 -14.58 -4.73
N GLY A 112 11.50 -15.15 -3.63
CA GLY A 112 12.06 -14.40 -2.50
C GLY A 112 11.01 -13.83 -1.54
N PHE A 113 9.79 -14.40 -1.52
CA PHE A 113 8.72 -14.05 -0.57
C PHE A 113 8.59 -15.10 0.53
N GLU A 114 9.68 -15.39 1.22
CA GLU A 114 9.74 -16.51 2.19
C GLU A 114 8.88 -16.26 3.44
N ASN A 115 8.66 -14.98 3.77
CA ASN A 115 7.93 -14.58 4.98
C ASN A 115 6.49 -14.15 4.70
N TYR A 116 5.92 -14.45 3.53
CA TYR A 116 4.57 -13.98 3.14
C TYR A 116 3.47 -14.36 4.13
N LYS A 117 3.71 -15.31 5.01
CA LYS A 117 2.76 -15.75 6.06
C LYS A 117 2.70 -14.75 7.21
N ASP A 118 3.82 -14.11 7.53
CA ASP A 118 3.98 -13.23 8.68
C ASP A 118 4.28 -11.78 8.28
N ASP A 119 4.76 -11.54 7.05
CA ASP A 119 4.99 -10.22 6.48
C ASP A 119 3.88 -9.85 5.49
N TRP A 120 3.05 -8.89 5.89
CA TRP A 120 1.95 -8.41 5.07
C TRP A 120 2.38 -7.77 3.74
N LYS A 121 3.60 -7.22 3.66
CA LYS A 121 4.13 -6.65 2.41
C LYS A 121 4.45 -7.76 1.42
N GLU A 122 5.13 -8.79 1.86
CA GLU A 122 5.38 -9.97 1.03
C GLU A 122 4.08 -10.67 0.63
N ASN A 123 3.09 -10.73 1.54
CA ASN A 123 1.77 -11.27 1.22
C ASN A 123 1.08 -10.47 0.10
N ILE A 124 1.11 -9.14 0.15
CA ILE A 124 0.57 -8.28 -0.91
C ILE A 124 1.34 -8.49 -2.22
N GLN A 125 2.66 -8.49 -2.20
CA GLN A 125 3.48 -8.65 -3.40
C GLN A 125 3.26 -10.01 -4.06
N LEU A 126 3.22 -11.09 -3.28
CA LEU A 126 2.93 -12.42 -3.76
C LEU A 126 1.50 -12.52 -4.32
N GLY A 127 0.51 -11.91 -3.64
CA GLY A 127 -0.87 -11.84 -4.12
C GLY A 127 -0.99 -11.12 -5.47
N ILE A 128 -0.28 -10.01 -5.65
CA ILE A 128 -0.22 -9.29 -6.93
C ILE A 128 0.42 -10.17 -8.00
N TRP A 129 1.55 -10.81 -7.70
CA TRP A 129 2.21 -11.73 -8.63
C TRP A 129 1.30 -12.89 -9.05
N ILE A 130 0.59 -13.49 -8.10
CA ILE A 130 -0.39 -14.55 -8.37
C ILE A 130 -1.49 -14.03 -9.30
N TYR A 131 -2.02 -12.84 -9.04
CA TYR A 131 -3.02 -12.21 -9.89
C TYR A 131 -2.51 -11.96 -11.32
N GLU A 132 -1.31 -11.46 -11.48
CA GLU A 132 -0.71 -11.15 -12.79
C GLU A 132 -0.47 -12.42 -13.64
N ASN A 133 -0.17 -13.54 -13.00
CA ASN A 133 0.12 -14.79 -13.71
C ASN A 133 -1.09 -15.71 -13.88
N TYR A 134 -2.06 -15.68 -12.95
CA TYR A 134 -3.19 -16.62 -12.93
C TYR A 134 -4.56 -15.92 -12.94
N GLY A 135 -4.58 -14.60 -12.94
CA GLY A 135 -5.80 -13.82 -12.88
C GLY A 135 -6.57 -14.04 -11.57
N LYS A 136 -7.89 -14.03 -11.66
CA LYS A 136 -8.79 -14.14 -10.51
C LYS A 136 -9.05 -15.60 -10.06
N LYS A 137 -8.56 -16.59 -10.80
CA LYS A 137 -8.87 -18.00 -10.57
C LYS A 137 -8.58 -18.49 -9.14
N PRO A 138 -7.45 -18.13 -8.50
CA PRO A 138 -7.15 -18.56 -7.14
C PRO A 138 -8.23 -18.17 -6.12
N TRP A 139 -8.94 -17.07 -6.33
CA TRP A 139 -9.98 -16.54 -5.44
C TRP A 139 -11.41 -16.81 -5.89
N ASN A 140 -11.61 -17.80 -6.77
CA ASN A 140 -12.96 -18.11 -7.28
C ASN A 140 -13.95 -18.57 -6.20
N TRP A 141 -13.49 -19.12 -5.11
CA TRP A 141 -14.33 -19.54 -3.99
C TRP A 141 -15.07 -18.39 -3.31
N SER A 142 -14.45 -17.21 -3.24
CA SER A 142 -15.04 -15.99 -2.70
C SER A 142 -15.68 -15.09 -3.77
N ARG A 143 -15.82 -15.56 -5.01
CA ARG A 143 -16.25 -14.78 -6.18
C ARG A 143 -17.56 -14.02 -5.97
N THR A 144 -18.50 -14.58 -5.25
CA THR A 144 -19.79 -13.92 -4.97
C THR A 144 -19.64 -12.66 -4.12
N CYS A 145 -18.55 -12.53 -3.37
CA CYS A 145 -18.25 -11.39 -2.52
C CYS A 145 -17.58 -10.23 -3.30
N TRP A 146 -16.61 -10.54 -4.16
CA TRP A 146 -15.78 -9.51 -4.81
C TRP A 146 -16.15 -9.18 -6.28
N LYS A 147 -17.11 -9.88 -6.86
CA LYS A 147 -17.56 -9.69 -8.25
C LYS A 147 -18.26 -8.34 -8.50
#